data_9fd166e66eda2e07bb0bb82065030309
#
_entry.id   9fd166e66eda2e07bb0bb82065030309
#
_cell.length_a   1.000
_cell.length_b   1.000
_cell.length_c   1.000
_cell.angle_alpha   90.00
_cell.angle_beta   90.00
_cell.angle_gamma   90.00
#
_symmetry.space_group_name_H-M   'P 1'
#
loop_
_entity.id
_entity.type
_entity.pdbx_description
1 polymer ?
#
loop_
_entity_poly.entity_id
_entity_poly.type
_entity_poly.pdbx_seq_one_letter_code
_entity_poly.pdbx_strand_id
1 'polypeptide(L)'
;IPQASDLLAFMVPYLLACIFFAMTCSILVYQRETCMLIFVFTSLPLLFISGISWPGVAVPDFWKYVSWLAPSTFGINGFVRINTMGALLEDVTFEYVGLWIQAGIYFLTACAAYYYMIGESRKIASKRAQTELAQALPSESDLSKKAESLN
;
A
#
# COMPACT_ATOMS: atom_id res chain seq x y z
N ILE A 1 14.46 2.66 -31.94
CA ILE A 1 15.26 2.81 -30.70
C ILE A 1 15.04 1.54 -29.91
N PRO A 2 15.97 0.57 -29.91
CA PRO A 2 15.78 -0.74 -29.26
C PRO A 2 15.58 -0.62 -27.74
N GLN A 3 16.12 0.40 -27.12
CA GLN A 3 16.03 0.65 -25.67
C GLN A 3 14.64 1.08 -25.17
N ALA A 4 13.76 1.55 -26.05
CA ALA A 4 12.41 1.95 -25.64
C ALA A 4 11.53 0.76 -25.25
N SER A 5 11.71 -0.39 -25.90
CA SER A 5 10.99 -1.62 -25.54
C SER A 5 11.42 -2.18 -24.19
N ASP A 6 12.72 -2.14 -23.91
CA ASP A 6 13.29 -2.62 -22.65
C ASP A 6 12.89 -1.73 -21.50
N LEU A 7 12.86 -0.41 -21.74
CA LEU A 7 12.37 0.55 -20.76
C LEU A 7 10.89 0.33 -20.45
N LEU A 8 10.04 0.12 -21.47
CA LEU A 8 8.63 -0.17 -21.26
C LEU A 8 8.42 -1.50 -20.51
N ALA A 9 9.18 -2.55 -20.87
CA ALA A 9 9.13 -3.83 -20.20
C ALA A 9 9.53 -3.72 -18.71
N PHE A 10 10.50 -2.86 -18.39
CA PHE A 10 10.90 -2.57 -17.01
C PHE A 10 9.87 -1.74 -16.22
N MET A 11 9.18 -0.82 -16.90
CA MET A 11 8.17 0.04 -16.28
C MET A 11 6.94 -0.73 -15.78
N VAL A 12 6.55 -1.83 -16.44
CA VAL A 12 5.38 -2.61 -16.06
C VAL A 12 5.50 -3.20 -14.65
N PRO A 13 6.53 -3.99 -14.30
CA PRO A 13 6.67 -4.53 -12.94
C PRO A 13 6.90 -3.41 -11.91
N TYR A 14 7.55 -2.33 -12.29
CA TYR A 14 7.71 -1.17 -11.40
C TYR A 14 6.37 -0.54 -11.02
N LEU A 15 5.49 -0.29 -11.99
CA LEU A 15 4.16 0.26 -11.73
C LEU A 15 3.31 -0.69 -10.90
N LEU A 16 3.36 -2.01 -11.19
CA LEU A 16 2.66 -3.01 -10.38
C LEU A 16 3.15 -3.01 -8.93
N ALA A 17 4.46 -3.00 -8.73
CA ALA A 17 5.05 -2.93 -7.39
C ALA A 17 4.60 -1.66 -6.64
N CYS A 18 4.58 -0.51 -7.28
CA CYS A 18 4.11 0.76 -6.70
C CYS A 18 2.62 0.70 -6.33
N ILE A 19 1.77 0.14 -7.19
CA ILE A 19 0.33 0.01 -6.92
C ILE A 19 0.09 -0.89 -5.71
N PHE A 20 0.71 -2.06 -5.65
CA PHE A 20 0.53 -2.99 -4.53
C PHE A 20 1.14 -2.46 -3.24
N PHE A 21 2.26 -1.74 -3.31
CA PHE A 21 2.83 -1.03 -2.18
C PHE A 21 1.87 0.04 -1.63
N ALA A 22 1.29 0.85 -2.52
CA ALA A 22 0.31 1.87 -2.13
C ALA A 22 -0.95 1.25 -1.51
N MET A 23 -1.45 0.13 -2.05
CA MET A 23 -2.57 -0.61 -1.47
C MET A 23 -2.24 -1.13 -0.06
N THR A 24 -1.04 -1.69 0.13
CA THR A 24 -0.58 -2.17 1.43
C THR A 24 -0.47 -1.02 2.44
N CYS A 25 0.10 0.11 2.04
CA CYS A 25 0.19 1.30 2.89
C CYS A 25 -1.19 1.87 3.25
N SER A 26 -2.14 1.87 2.31
CA SER A 26 -3.50 2.36 2.53
C SER A 26 -4.23 1.58 3.63
N ILE A 27 -3.97 0.29 3.76
CA ILE A 27 -4.60 -0.56 4.78
C ILE A 27 -3.99 -0.31 6.16
N LEU A 28 -2.71 0.02 6.21
CA LEU A 28 -1.99 0.28 7.46
C LEU A 28 -2.44 1.57 8.15
N VAL A 29 -3.02 2.50 7.39
CA VAL A 29 -3.37 3.83 7.89
C VAL A 29 -4.88 4.00 7.96
N TYR A 30 -5.41 3.94 9.17
CA TYR A 30 -6.84 4.05 9.44
C TYR A 30 -7.40 5.48 9.31
N GLN A 31 -6.56 6.51 9.50
CA GLN A 31 -6.95 7.92 9.44
C GLN A 31 -6.34 8.63 8.25
N ARG A 32 -7.17 9.34 7.47
CA ARG A 32 -6.76 10.05 6.25
C ARG A 32 -5.66 11.10 6.51
N GLU A 33 -5.74 11.81 7.61
CA GLU A 33 -4.77 12.84 8.00
C GLU A 33 -3.40 12.25 8.36
N THR A 34 -3.39 11.13 9.06
CA THR A 34 -2.18 10.39 9.43
C THR A 34 -1.49 9.83 8.18
N CYS A 35 -2.25 9.42 7.17
CA CYS A 35 -1.72 8.94 5.89
C CYS A 35 -0.85 10.00 5.20
N MET A 36 -1.36 11.21 5.08
CA MET A 36 -0.64 12.33 4.49
C MET A 36 0.67 12.62 5.22
N LEU A 37 0.64 12.67 6.55
CA LEU A 37 1.83 12.91 7.37
C LEU A 37 2.87 11.80 7.19
N ILE A 38 2.47 10.54 7.24
CA ILE A 38 3.37 9.40 7.04
C ILE A 38 4.03 9.46 5.65
N PHE A 39 3.26 9.73 4.59
CA PHE A 39 3.81 9.83 3.24
C PHE A 39 4.81 10.98 3.10
N VAL A 40 4.50 12.15 3.63
CA VAL A 40 5.40 13.32 3.59
C VAL A 40 6.69 13.03 4.37
N PHE A 41 6.59 12.52 5.61
CA PHE A 41 7.77 12.22 6.42
C PHE A 41 8.60 11.06 5.87
N THR A 42 7.97 10.09 5.21
CA THR A 42 8.68 8.94 4.62
C THR A 42 9.29 9.29 3.27
N SER A 43 8.71 10.23 2.50
CA SER A 43 9.20 10.60 1.17
C SER A 43 10.58 11.26 1.22
N LEU A 44 10.85 12.07 2.23
CA LEU A 44 12.16 12.75 2.38
C LEU A 44 13.31 11.76 2.60
N PRO A 45 13.29 10.85 3.61
CA PRO A 45 14.34 9.85 3.75
C PRO A 45 14.48 8.94 2.52
N LEU A 46 13.36 8.54 1.89
CA LEU A 46 13.41 7.73 0.68
C LEU A 46 14.07 8.46 -0.50
N LEU A 47 13.85 9.77 -0.64
CA LEU A 47 14.52 10.60 -1.65
C LEU A 47 16.05 10.63 -1.41
N PHE A 48 16.48 10.77 -0.17
CA PHE A 48 17.91 10.75 0.16
C PHE A 48 18.55 9.38 -0.06
N ILE A 49 17.86 8.31 0.26
CA ILE A 49 18.34 6.93 0.14
C ILE A 49 18.34 6.45 -1.32
N SER A 50 17.48 7.01 -2.18
CA SER A 50 17.39 6.62 -3.60
C SER A 50 18.67 6.91 -4.40
N GLY A 51 19.65 7.58 -3.79
CA GLY A 51 20.95 7.88 -4.42
C GLY A 51 20.92 9.09 -5.35
N ILE A 52 19.79 9.75 -5.52
CA ILE A 52 19.67 10.96 -6.35
C ILE A 52 20.33 12.16 -5.66
N SER A 53 20.10 12.32 -4.36
CA SER A 53 20.59 13.46 -3.58
C SER A 53 21.89 13.18 -2.82
N TRP A 54 22.20 11.93 -2.56
CA TRP A 54 23.37 11.52 -1.78
C TRP A 54 24.09 10.34 -2.41
N PRO A 55 25.43 10.37 -2.55
CA PRO A 55 26.15 9.22 -3.09
C PRO A 55 25.95 7.99 -2.18
N GLY A 56 25.53 6.88 -2.78
CA GLY A 56 25.15 5.64 -2.06
C GLY A 56 26.27 5.03 -1.19
N VAL A 57 27.53 5.46 -1.40
CA VAL A 57 28.70 5.03 -0.61
C VAL A 57 28.65 5.58 0.83
N ALA A 58 27.97 6.70 1.05
CA ALA A 58 27.88 7.36 2.36
C ALA A 58 26.66 6.94 3.19
N VAL A 59 25.81 6.05 2.65
CA VAL A 59 24.59 5.59 3.33
C VAL A 59 24.95 4.43 4.28
N PRO A 60 24.62 4.50 5.57
CA PRO A 60 24.78 3.39 6.51
C PRO A 60 24.04 2.13 6.03
N ASP A 61 24.61 0.96 6.32
CA ASP A 61 24.06 -0.32 5.81
C ASP A 61 22.62 -0.59 6.25
N PHE A 62 22.25 -0.14 7.45
CA PHE A 62 20.87 -0.23 7.93
C PHE A 62 19.87 0.45 6.96
N TRP A 63 20.20 1.64 6.47
CA TRP A 63 19.35 2.38 5.54
C TRP A 63 19.28 1.74 4.15
N LYS A 64 20.31 1.01 3.74
CA LYS A 64 20.29 0.23 2.50
C LYS A 64 19.24 -0.88 2.55
N TYR A 65 19.11 -1.58 3.67
CA TYR A 65 18.06 -2.59 3.84
C TYR A 65 16.66 -1.96 3.85
N VAL A 66 16.49 -0.82 4.49
CA VAL A 66 15.23 -0.07 4.48
C VAL A 66 14.88 0.40 3.06
N SER A 67 15.87 0.82 2.27
CA SER A 67 15.64 1.24 0.89
C SER A 67 15.16 0.11 -0.01
N TRP A 68 15.56 -1.13 0.26
CA TRP A 68 15.09 -2.30 -0.50
C TRP A 68 13.60 -2.61 -0.27
N LEU A 69 13.05 -2.11 0.83
CA LEU A 69 11.60 -2.21 1.07
C LEU A 69 10.80 -1.31 0.11
N ALA A 70 11.37 -0.22 -0.35
CA ALA A 70 10.69 0.69 -1.25
C ALA A 70 10.90 0.30 -2.72
N PRO A 71 9.82 0.12 -3.53
CA PRO A 71 9.94 -0.20 -4.95
C PRO A 71 10.65 0.90 -5.74
N SER A 72 10.64 2.14 -5.23
CA SER A 72 11.32 3.28 -5.85
C SER A 72 12.82 3.08 -5.99
N THR A 73 13.49 2.41 -5.06
CA THR A 73 14.94 2.19 -5.10
C THR A 73 15.34 1.32 -6.29
N PHE A 74 14.67 0.19 -6.49
CA PHE A 74 14.91 -0.68 -7.64
C PHE A 74 14.48 -0.01 -8.95
N GLY A 75 13.34 0.70 -8.93
CA GLY A 75 12.82 1.41 -10.09
C GLY A 75 13.77 2.51 -10.56
N ILE A 76 14.27 3.35 -9.67
CA ILE A 76 15.17 4.44 -10.01
C ILE A 76 16.52 3.90 -10.50
N ASN A 77 17.11 2.94 -9.79
CA ASN A 77 18.39 2.35 -10.19
C ASN A 77 18.31 1.70 -11.57
N GLY A 78 17.29 0.88 -11.82
CA GLY A 78 17.09 0.25 -13.12
C GLY A 78 16.81 1.27 -14.24
N PHE A 79 15.96 2.26 -13.98
CA PHE A 79 15.65 3.32 -14.91
C PHE A 79 16.89 4.14 -15.30
N VAL A 80 17.69 4.55 -14.32
CA VAL A 80 18.92 5.33 -14.55
C VAL A 80 19.92 4.50 -15.37
N ARG A 81 20.09 3.22 -15.06
CA ARG A 81 21.01 2.34 -15.80
C ARG A 81 20.58 2.16 -17.25
N ILE A 82 19.30 1.91 -17.51
CA ILE A 82 18.77 1.75 -18.87
C ILE A 82 18.85 3.07 -19.64
N ASN A 83 18.38 4.17 -19.05
CA ASN A 83 18.23 5.45 -19.74
C ASN A 83 19.54 6.22 -19.88
N THR A 84 20.42 6.20 -18.88
CA THR A 84 21.65 7.00 -18.85
C THR A 84 22.87 6.23 -19.34
N MET A 85 22.97 4.95 -18.98
CA MET A 85 24.11 4.11 -19.33
C MET A 85 23.85 3.26 -20.59
N GLY A 86 22.63 3.27 -21.13
CA GLY A 86 22.28 2.45 -22.28
C GLY A 86 22.31 0.95 -22.00
N ALA A 87 22.15 0.54 -20.74
CA ALA A 87 22.15 -0.85 -20.33
C ALA A 87 20.97 -1.60 -20.96
N LEU A 88 21.19 -2.84 -21.36
CA LEU A 88 20.13 -3.74 -21.81
C LEU A 88 19.36 -4.29 -20.59
N LEU A 89 18.15 -4.82 -20.85
CA LEU A 89 17.34 -5.45 -19.81
C LEU A 89 18.08 -6.60 -19.10
N GLU A 90 18.99 -7.28 -19.81
CA GLU A 90 19.84 -8.35 -19.28
C GLU A 90 20.82 -7.82 -18.21
N ASP A 91 21.30 -6.60 -18.34
CA ASP A 91 22.25 -5.98 -17.40
C ASP A 91 21.57 -5.50 -16.10
N VAL A 92 20.26 -5.30 -16.11
CA VAL A 92 19.43 -4.90 -14.96
C VAL A 92 18.53 -6.01 -14.46
N THR A 93 18.89 -7.26 -14.77
CA THR A 93 18.11 -8.45 -14.37
C THR A 93 17.90 -8.52 -12.85
N PHE A 94 18.88 -8.11 -12.07
CA PHE A 94 18.78 -8.09 -10.61
C PHE A 94 17.67 -7.15 -10.13
N GLU A 95 17.62 -5.94 -10.66
CA GLU A 95 16.59 -4.95 -10.34
C GLU A 95 15.22 -5.39 -10.86
N TYR A 96 15.18 -5.97 -12.06
CA TYR A 96 13.95 -6.47 -12.68
C TYR A 96 13.34 -7.63 -11.88
N VAL A 97 14.13 -8.64 -11.51
CA VAL A 97 13.68 -9.76 -10.69
C VAL A 97 13.31 -9.28 -9.28
N GLY A 98 14.09 -8.34 -8.72
CA GLY A 98 13.79 -7.71 -7.44
C GLY A 98 12.40 -7.06 -7.42
N LEU A 99 12.03 -6.33 -8.47
CA LEU A 99 10.70 -5.72 -8.62
C LEU A 99 9.57 -6.77 -8.70
N TRP A 100 9.78 -7.88 -9.41
CA TRP A 100 8.79 -8.95 -9.49
C TRP A 100 8.57 -9.65 -8.15
N ILE A 101 9.66 -9.95 -7.41
CA ILE A 101 9.58 -10.53 -6.07
C ILE A 101 8.87 -9.57 -5.13
N GLN A 102 9.23 -8.30 -5.18
CA GLN A 102 8.64 -7.25 -4.34
C GLN A 102 7.15 -7.04 -4.66
N ALA A 103 6.78 -6.99 -5.94
CA ALA A 103 5.38 -6.93 -6.36
C ALA A 103 4.57 -8.14 -5.84
N GLY A 104 5.13 -9.34 -5.90
CA GLY A 104 4.51 -10.56 -5.37
C GLY A 104 4.30 -10.51 -3.85
N ILE A 105 5.30 -10.06 -3.10
CA ILE A 105 5.22 -9.90 -1.64
C ILE A 105 4.13 -8.90 -1.27
N TYR A 106 4.11 -7.73 -1.91
CA TYR A 106 3.10 -6.71 -1.65
C TYR A 106 1.70 -7.14 -2.09
N PHE A 107 1.59 -7.87 -3.18
CA PHE A 107 0.31 -8.45 -3.59
C PHE A 107 -0.24 -9.40 -2.53
N LEU A 108 0.58 -10.34 -2.02
CA LEU A 108 0.17 -11.26 -0.96
C LEU A 108 -0.21 -10.52 0.33
N THR A 109 0.59 -9.52 0.71
CA THR A 109 0.32 -8.69 1.89
C THR A 109 -0.98 -7.90 1.74
N ALA A 110 -1.21 -7.31 0.57
CA ALA A 110 -2.45 -6.59 0.28
C ALA A 110 -3.66 -7.51 0.29
N CYS A 111 -3.56 -8.71 -0.30
CA CYS A 111 -4.64 -9.71 -0.28
C CYS A 111 -4.96 -10.17 1.14
N ALA A 112 -3.95 -10.48 1.95
CA ALA A 112 -4.13 -10.91 3.34
C ALA A 112 -4.78 -9.80 4.18
N ALA A 113 -4.30 -8.57 4.05
CA ALA A 113 -4.82 -7.43 4.76
C ALA A 113 -6.26 -7.08 4.33
N TYR A 114 -6.56 -7.17 3.03
CA TYR A 114 -7.90 -6.95 2.51
C TYR A 114 -8.89 -8.03 3.00
N TYR A 115 -8.45 -9.29 3.04
CA TYR A 115 -9.25 -10.38 3.57
C TYR A 115 -9.59 -10.18 5.06
N TYR A 116 -8.60 -9.73 5.84
CA TYR A 116 -8.79 -9.41 7.26
C TYR A 116 -9.78 -8.24 7.45
N MET A 117 -9.66 -7.20 6.64
CA MET A 117 -10.49 -6.01 6.70
C MET A 117 -11.97 -6.27 6.33
N ILE A 118 -12.23 -7.16 5.37
CA ILE A 118 -13.59 -7.60 5.02
C ILE A 118 -14.24 -8.32 6.19
N GLY A 119 -13.49 -9.17 6.89
CA GLY A 119 -13.97 -9.88 8.08
C GLY A 119 -14.42 -8.93 9.20
N GLU A 120 -13.66 -7.87 9.43
CA GLU A 120 -13.96 -6.85 10.44
C GLU A 120 -15.16 -5.96 10.05
N SER A 121 -15.21 -5.55 8.79
CA SER A 121 -16.30 -4.73 8.26
C SER A 121 -17.66 -5.46 8.32
N ARG A 122 -17.67 -6.76 8.09
CA ARG A 122 -18.87 -7.58 8.25
C ARG A 122 -19.36 -7.66 9.70
N LYS A 123 -18.44 -7.75 10.66
CA LYS A 123 -18.77 -7.75 12.09
C LYS A 123 -19.36 -6.41 12.54
N ILE A 124 -18.80 -5.31 12.04
CA ILE A 124 -19.30 -3.95 12.36
C ILE A 124 -20.67 -3.74 11.72
N ALA A 125 -20.89 -4.15 10.49
CA ALA A 125 -22.18 -4.05 9.80
C ALA A 125 -23.26 -4.86 10.51
N SER A 126 -22.97 -6.09 10.95
CA SER A 126 -23.92 -6.91 11.70
C SER A 126 -24.28 -6.31 13.05
N LYS A 127 -23.29 -5.72 13.77
CA LYS A 127 -23.56 -5.01 15.03
C LYS A 127 -24.43 -3.77 14.84
N ARG A 128 -24.20 -2.99 13.78
CA ARG A 128 -25.04 -1.82 13.46
C ARG A 128 -26.47 -2.24 13.14
N ALA A 129 -26.66 -3.26 12.31
CA ALA A 129 -27.97 -3.79 11.98
C ALA A 129 -28.73 -4.29 13.24
N GLN A 130 -28.05 -4.95 14.18
CA GLN A 130 -28.63 -5.36 15.44
C GLN A 130 -29.03 -4.18 16.32
N THR A 131 -28.20 -3.13 16.37
CA THR A 131 -28.50 -1.93 17.14
C THR A 131 -29.68 -1.16 16.56
N GLU A 132 -29.76 -1.05 15.25
CA GLU A 132 -30.90 -0.43 14.56
C GLU A 132 -32.18 -1.22 14.76
N LEU A 133 -32.12 -2.56 14.72
CA LEU A 133 -33.27 -3.41 15.00
C LEU A 133 -33.75 -3.26 16.46
N ALA A 134 -32.80 -3.20 17.41
CA ALA A 134 -33.12 -3.01 18.82
C ALA A 134 -33.73 -1.63 19.11
N GLN A 135 -33.33 -0.60 18.37
CA GLN A 135 -33.92 0.74 18.45
C GLN A 135 -35.28 0.86 17.75
N ALA A 136 -35.51 0.05 16.70
CA ALA A 136 -36.77 0.03 15.96
C ALA A 136 -37.88 -0.78 16.67
N LEU A 137 -37.51 -1.66 17.60
CA LEU A 137 -38.48 -2.36 18.43
C LEU A 137 -39.06 -1.37 19.43
N PRO A 138 -40.41 -1.22 19.50
CA PRO A 138 -41.05 -0.35 20.48
C PRO A 138 -40.68 -0.79 21.88
N SER A 139 -40.32 0.17 22.73
CA SER A 139 -39.95 -0.13 24.11
C SER A 139 -41.16 -0.74 24.84
N GLU A 140 -40.88 -1.62 25.80
CA GLU A 140 -41.92 -2.24 26.59
C GLU A 140 -42.82 -1.19 27.27
N SER A 141 -42.27 0.01 27.54
CA SER A 141 -43.00 1.16 28.03
C SER A 141 -44.00 1.76 27.06
N ASP A 142 -43.72 1.68 25.75
CA ASP A 142 -44.62 2.18 24.70
C ASP A 142 -45.74 1.19 24.44
N LEU A 143 -45.50 -0.10 24.58
CA LEU A 143 -46.49 -1.16 24.48
C LEU A 143 -47.43 -1.10 25.70
N SER A 144 -46.94 -0.83 26.90
CA SER A 144 -47.78 -0.70 28.08
C SER A 144 -48.67 0.54 28.04
N LYS A 145 -48.15 1.68 27.56
CA LYS A 145 -48.98 2.89 27.37
C LYS A 145 -50.05 2.71 26.29
N LYS A 146 -49.73 1.98 25.23
CA LYS A 146 -50.68 1.69 24.16
C LYS A 146 -51.78 0.71 24.63
N ALA A 147 -51.44 -0.22 25.51
CA ALA A 147 -52.40 -1.12 26.12
C ALA A 147 -53.33 -0.37 27.09
N GLU A 148 -52.81 0.60 27.84
CA GLU A 148 -53.57 1.43 28.78
C GLU A 148 -54.51 2.42 28.07
N SER A 149 -54.16 2.88 26.88
CA SER A 149 -55.04 3.77 26.07
C SER A 149 -56.17 3.06 25.35
N LEU A 150 -56.21 1.72 25.35
CA LEU A 150 -57.25 0.90 24.70
C LEU A 150 -58.27 0.34 25.67
N ASN A 151 -58.10 0.59 26.99
CA ASN A 151 -59.02 0.22 28.06
C ASN A 151 -59.78 1.46 28.57
#